data_cd2cbfda66025853068948b9c7538380
#
_entry.id   cd2cbfda66025853068948b9c7538380
#
_cell.length_a   1.000
_cell.length_b   1.000
_cell.length_c   1.000
_cell.angle_alpha   90.00
_cell.angle_beta   90.00
_cell.angle_gamma   90.00
#
_symmetry.space_group_name_H-M   'P 1'
#
loop_
_entity.id
_entity.type
_entity.pdbx_description
1 polymer ?
#
loop_
_entity_poly.entity_id
_entity_poly.type
_entity_poly.pdbx_seq_one_letter_code
_entity_poly.pdbx_strand_id
1 'polypeptide(L)'
;MTSEIKRRFTDTEMQTARETDLPELLTHLGYQVKRIGRYYTTAEMDSLRIKDRRTWFRYSQGIGGDAITFLQQFCDKTFPEAVEYLLTFQGKARDAPVKTKPVTKQDEPSEQFALPPRNADDRRVFAYLRKRGIAAQVIRQFMNSGSLYEDAVHHNCVFVGRDHTGQARYAGLRGTYDRDGKGFRGDVSGSDKDIGFAIPCDPVSDQVRVFEAPIDLMSYYTLHRSCCNAVALCGLYDGALRTYLRNNPQIKRIILCLDMDQPGQETAEQLRKKYAELGYEISQEKPRSGKDWNEYLQKRKAPERGR
;
A
#
# COMPACT_ATOMS: atom_id res chain seq x y z
N MET A 1 -5.67 -32.08 31.09
CA MET A 1 -6.36 -30.88 31.63
C MET A 1 -5.99 -29.71 30.72
N THR A 2 -6.83 -29.42 29.76
CA THR A 2 -6.67 -28.30 28.83
C THR A 2 -7.00 -27.01 29.56
N SER A 3 -6.01 -26.13 29.75
CA SER A 3 -6.22 -24.79 30.34
C SER A 3 -7.03 -23.97 29.34
N GLU A 4 -8.29 -23.69 29.63
CA GLU A 4 -9.07 -22.66 28.95
C GLU A 4 -8.38 -21.32 29.15
N ILE A 5 -7.84 -20.77 28.07
CA ILE A 5 -7.37 -19.39 28.01
C ILE A 5 -8.63 -18.51 28.18
N LYS A 6 -8.82 -17.90 29.35
CA LYS A 6 -9.91 -16.93 29.59
C LYS A 6 -9.77 -15.77 28.62
N ARG A 7 -10.53 -15.77 27.56
CA ARG A 7 -10.64 -14.62 26.64
C ARG A 7 -11.16 -13.41 27.44
N ARG A 8 -10.52 -12.25 27.29
CA ARG A 8 -10.89 -11.01 28.01
C ARG A 8 -12.28 -10.51 27.61
N PHE A 9 -12.71 -10.76 26.37
CA PHE A 9 -14.02 -10.41 25.82
C PHE A 9 -14.71 -11.64 25.28
N THR A 10 -16.03 -11.69 25.43
CA THR A 10 -16.87 -12.72 24.82
C THR A 10 -17.02 -12.50 23.32
N ASP A 11 -17.36 -13.55 22.58
CA ASP A 11 -17.60 -13.43 21.14
C ASP A 11 -18.74 -12.45 20.82
N THR A 12 -19.75 -12.35 21.68
CA THR A 12 -20.85 -11.38 21.57
C THR A 12 -20.38 -9.94 21.77
N GLU A 13 -19.51 -9.68 22.75
CA GLU A 13 -18.91 -8.35 22.97
C GLU A 13 -18.03 -7.95 21.78
N MET A 14 -17.26 -8.87 21.27
CA MET A 14 -16.43 -8.65 20.09
C MET A 14 -17.26 -8.32 18.85
N GLN A 15 -18.34 -9.08 18.63
CA GLN A 15 -19.23 -8.83 17.51
C GLN A 15 -19.93 -7.47 17.66
N THR A 16 -20.43 -7.15 18.86
CA THR A 16 -21.01 -5.84 19.16
C THR A 16 -20.03 -4.71 18.85
N ALA A 17 -18.78 -4.79 19.30
CA ALA A 17 -17.78 -3.77 19.05
C ALA A 17 -17.48 -3.61 17.53
N ARG A 18 -17.37 -4.70 16.77
CA ARG A 18 -17.15 -4.67 15.32
C ARG A 18 -18.32 -4.08 14.53
N GLU A 19 -19.55 -4.30 15.01
CA GLU A 19 -20.78 -3.82 14.36
C GLU A 19 -21.14 -2.38 14.73
N THR A 20 -20.29 -1.66 15.44
CA THR A 20 -20.49 -0.25 15.76
C THR A 20 -20.69 0.57 14.48
N ASP A 21 -21.66 1.47 14.50
CA ASP A 21 -21.94 2.41 13.43
C ASP A 21 -20.79 3.43 13.30
N LEU A 22 -19.96 3.26 12.27
CA LEU A 22 -18.77 4.09 12.06
C LEU A 22 -19.10 5.56 11.82
N PRO A 23 -20.05 5.96 10.96
CA PRO A 23 -20.47 7.35 10.82
C PRO A 23 -20.85 8.01 12.14
N GLU A 24 -21.61 7.32 13.00
CA GLU A 24 -22.03 7.82 14.30
C GLU A 24 -20.82 7.93 15.25
N LEU A 25 -19.98 6.90 15.32
CA LEU A 25 -18.75 6.90 16.09
C LEU A 25 -17.83 8.05 15.68
N LEU A 26 -17.59 8.25 14.38
CA LEU A 26 -16.72 9.31 13.88
C LEU A 26 -17.27 10.70 14.21
N THR A 27 -18.59 10.88 14.10
CA THR A 27 -19.24 12.13 14.52
C THR A 27 -19.04 12.37 16.02
N HIS A 28 -19.18 11.34 16.85
CA HIS A 28 -18.93 11.43 18.30
C HIS A 28 -17.46 11.76 18.63
N LEU A 29 -16.54 11.26 17.81
CA LEU A 29 -15.09 11.57 17.92
C LEU A 29 -14.71 12.97 17.36
N GLY A 30 -15.69 13.74 16.86
CA GLY A 30 -15.49 15.10 16.37
C GLY A 30 -15.15 15.22 14.87
N TYR A 31 -15.17 14.13 14.11
CA TYR A 31 -14.97 14.18 12.67
C TYR A 31 -16.21 14.72 11.94
N GLN A 32 -15.99 15.51 10.89
CA GLN A 32 -17.07 16.00 10.01
C GLN A 32 -17.43 14.94 8.96
N VAL A 33 -18.40 14.09 9.29
CA VAL A 33 -18.85 13.01 8.41
C VAL A 33 -19.68 13.54 7.25
N LYS A 34 -19.37 13.10 6.03
CA LYS A 34 -20.07 13.45 4.78
C LYS A 34 -20.49 12.19 4.05
N ARG A 35 -21.60 12.26 3.31
CA ARG A 35 -22.04 11.16 2.43
C ARG A 35 -21.56 11.41 1.00
N ILE A 36 -20.94 10.40 0.38
CA ILE A 36 -20.50 10.42 -1.02
C ILE A 36 -21.11 9.19 -1.72
N GLY A 37 -22.20 9.40 -2.46
CA GLY A 37 -22.94 8.30 -3.10
C GLY A 37 -23.43 7.28 -2.08
N ARG A 38 -22.98 6.04 -2.20
CA ARG A 38 -23.32 4.93 -1.28
C ARG A 38 -22.38 4.80 -0.07
N TYR A 39 -21.32 5.61 0.00
CA TYR A 39 -20.32 5.59 1.06
C TYR A 39 -20.43 6.81 1.97
N TYR A 40 -19.74 6.75 3.13
CA TYR A 40 -19.46 7.91 3.94
C TYR A 40 -17.94 8.19 3.92
N THR A 41 -17.56 9.43 4.18
CA THR A 41 -16.19 9.90 4.37
C THR A 41 -16.17 10.99 5.45
N THR A 42 -15.01 11.51 5.80
CA THR A 42 -14.90 12.67 6.66
C THR A 42 -14.19 13.82 5.94
N ALA A 43 -14.39 15.06 6.39
CA ALA A 43 -13.70 16.21 5.83
C ALA A 43 -12.18 16.13 6.07
N GLU A 44 -11.78 15.55 7.19
CA GLU A 44 -10.39 15.43 7.63
C GLU A 44 -9.64 14.28 6.93
N MET A 45 -10.39 13.31 6.35
CA MET A 45 -9.82 12.13 5.71
C MET A 45 -10.55 11.84 4.38
N ASP A 46 -10.34 12.67 3.37
CA ASP A 46 -11.03 12.58 2.07
C ASP A 46 -10.87 11.23 1.35
N SER A 47 -9.76 10.51 1.60
CA SER A 47 -9.50 9.19 1.05
C SER A 47 -10.17 8.04 1.83
N LEU A 48 -10.80 8.34 2.97
CA LEU A 48 -11.57 7.36 3.75
C LEU A 48 -12.89 7.05 3.03
N ARG A 49 -13.25 5.77 2.95
CA ARG A 49 -14.58 5.32 2.52
C ARG A 49 -15.12 4.35 3.53
N ILE A 50 -16.29 4.64 4.06
CA ILE A 50 -17.02 3.77 4.98
C ILE A 50 -18.13 3.10 4.19
N LYS A 51 -18.12 1.78 4.19
CA LYS A 51 -19.07 0.92 3.51
C LYS A 51 -20.02 0.30 4.53
N ASP A 52 -21.31 0.22 4.20
CA ASP A 52 -22.36 -0.42 4.99
C ASP A 52 -22.36 0.02 6.48
N ARG A 53 -21.84 1.25 6.74
CA ARG A 53 -21.71 1.89 8.06
C ARG A 53 -20.82 1.13 9.08
N ARG A 54 -20.15 0.03 8.67
CA ARG A 54 -19.46 -0.91 9.58
C ARG A 54 -18.01 -1.14 9.24
N THR A 55 -17.63 -0.96 7.97
CA THR A 55 -16.27 -1.17 7.50
C THR A 55 -15.73 0.08 6.84
N TRP A 56 -14.45 0.33 7.02
CA TRP A 56 -13.78 1.47 6.41
C TRP A 56 -12.55 1.02 5.62
N PHE A 57 -12.21 1.84 4.64
CA PHE A 57 -10.96 1.72 3.91
C PHE A 57 -10.41 3.11 3.60
N ARG A 58 -9.14 3.35 3.92
CA ARG A 58 -8.44 4.60 3.63
C ARG A 58 -7.50 4.40 2.45
N TYR A 59 -7.90 4.87 1.29
CA TYR A 59 -7.19 4.66 0.03
C TYR A 59 -5.78 5.26 0.03
N SER A 60 -5.57 6.41 0.68
CA SER A 60 -4.26 7.06 0.75
C SER A 60 -3.21 6.26 1.54
N GLN A 61 -3.65 5.36 2.41
CA GLN A 61 -2.76 4.55 3.25
C GLN A 61 -2.86 3.04 2.94
N GLY A 62 -3.83 2.64 2.12
CA GLY A 62 -4.05 1.23 1.78
C GLY A 62 -4.50 0.37 2.96
N ILE A 63 -5.04 0.98 4.02
CA ILE A 63 -5.49 0.30 5.24
C ILE A 63 -6.99 0.35 5.39
N GLY A 64 -7.55 -0.64 6.07
CA GLY A 64 -8.98 -0.71 6.31
C GLY A 64 -9.32 -1.68 7.43
N GLY A 65 -10.60 -1.69 7.81
CA GLY A 65 -11.07 -2.59 8.84
C GLY A 65 -12.45 -2.22 9.39
N ASP A 66 -12.67 -2.52 10.65
CA ASP A 66 -13.87 -2.26 11.42
C ASP A 66 -13.68 -1.10 12.43
N ALA A 67 -14.65 -0.89 13.33
CA ALA A 67 -14.57 0.17 14.34
C ALA A 67 -13.41 -0.03 15.33
N ILE A 68 -13.04 -1.28 15.64
CA ILE A 68 -11.94 -1.59 16.54
C ILE A 68 -10.64 -1.14 15.91
N THR A 69 -10.39 -1.55 14.67
CA THR A 69 -9.19 -1.19 13.93
C THR A 69 -9.12 0.32 13.65
N PHE A 70 -10.26 1.01 13.48
CA PHE A 70 -10.28 2.47 13.36
C PHE A 70 -9.71 3.14 14.61
N LEU A 71 -10.18 2.75 15.79
CA LEU A 71 -9.70 3.32 17.06
C LEU A 71 -8.23 3.00 17.33
N GLN A 72 -7.74 1.83 16.91
CA GLN A 72 -6.33 1.48 17.01
C GLN A 72 -5.45 2.33 16.08
N GLN A 73 -5.89 2.59 14.86
CA GLN A 73 -5.10 3.29 13.83
C GLN A 73 -5.11 4.81 13.97
N PHE A 74 -6.22 5.39 14.45
CA PHE A 74 -6.43 6.83 14.42
C PHE A 74 -6.69 7.48 15.79
N CYS A 75 -6.84 6.67 16.84
CA CYS A 75 -7.13 7.17 18.19
C CYS A 75 -6.17 6.61 19.25
N ASP A 76 -5.03 6.07 18.85
CA ASP A 76 -3.95 5.54 19.72
C ASP A 76 -4.44 4.56 20.80
N LYS A 77 -5.55 3.84 20.53
CA LYS A 77 -6.10 2.86 21.47
C LYS A 77 -5.49 1.49 21.24
N THR A 78 -5.14 0.81 22.33
CA THR A 78 -4.85 -0.62 22.27
C THR A 78 -6.13 -1.41 21.92
N PHE A 79 -5.98 -2.64 21.46
CA PHE A 79 -7.13 -3.50 21.16
C PHE A 79 -8.15 -3.60 22.30
N PRO A 80 -7.75 -3.88 23.58
CA PRO A 80 -8.69 -3.92 24.68
C PRO A 80 -9.40 -2.59 24.95
N GLU A 81 -8.66 -1.47 24.87
CA GLU A 81 -9.23 -0.13 25.09
C GLU A 81 -10.21 0.24 23.98
N ALA A 82 -9.93 -0.15 22.73
CA ALA A 82 -10.85 0.06 21.63
C ALA A 82 -12.16 -0.72 21.82
N VAL A 83 -12.09 -1.99 22.21
CA VAL A 83 -13.29 -2.81 22.48
C VAL A 83 -14.09 -2.23 23.65
N GLU A 84 -13.46 -1.90 24.77
CA GLU A 84 -14.13 -1.30 25.94
C GLU A 84 -14.79 0.05 25.59
N TYR A 85 -14.10 0.88 24.82
CA TYR A 85 -14.64 2.15 24.36
C TYR A 85 -15.90 1.96 23.50
N LEU A 86 -15.87 1.01 22.55
CA LEU A 86 -17.00 0.74 21.67
C LEU A 86 -18.20 0.14 22.41
N LEU A 87 -17.96 -0.75 23.38
CA LEU A 87 -19.01 -1.28 24.24
C LEU A 87 -19.67 -0.18 25.09
N THR A 88 -18.87 0.72 25.64
CA THR A 88 -19.35 1.90 26.38
C THR A 88 -20.16 2.83 25.48
N PHE A 89 -19.64 3.13 24.30
CA PHE A 89 -20.31 3.96 23.29
C PHE A 89 -21.69 3.42 22.91
N GLN A 90 -21.85 2.10 22.84
CA GLN A 90 -23.13 1.44 22.56
C GLN A 90 -24.03 1.24 23.80
N GLY A 91 -23.68 1.80 24.95
CA GLY A 91 -24.45 1.64 26.20
C GLY A 91 -24.39 0.24 26.82
N LYS A 92 -23.40 -0.58 26.44
CA LYS A 92 -23.17 -1.93 26.95
C LYS A 92 -21.93 -2.01 27.86
N ALA A 93 -21.68 -0.95 28.64
CA ALA A 93 -20.55 -0.90 29.57
C ALA A 93 -20.63 -1.99 30.64
N ARG A 94 -19.50 -2.58 31.01
CA ARG A 94 -19.41 -3.53 32.13
C ARG A 94 -19.40 -2.81 33.46
N ASP A 95 -20.19 -3.30 34.39
CA ASP A 95 -20.29 -2.81 35.80
C ASP A 95 -19.11 -3.23 36.69
N ALA A 96 -17.87 -3.31 36.20
CA ALA A 96 -16.71 -3.63 37.02
C ALA A 96 -15.47 -2.84 36.66
N PRO A 97 -14.79 -2.19 37.65
CA PRO A 97 -13.52 -1.52 37.37
C PRO A 97 -12.42 -2.57 37.12
N VAL A 98 -11.98 -2.67 35.88
CA VAL A 98 -10.79 -3.45 35.55
C VAL A 98 -9.57 -2.71 36.07
N LYS A 99 -8.91 -3.25 37.12
CA LYS A 99 -7.58 -2.80 37.55
C LYS A 99 -6.63 -2.93 36.35
N THR A 100 -6.28 -1.83 35.76
CA THR A 100 -5.24 -1.75 34.75
C THR A 100 -3.90 -2.03 35.45
N LYS A 101 -3.37 -3.24 35.29
CA LYS A 101 -1.93 -3.44 35.41
C LYS A 101 -1.30 -2.76 34.19
N PRO A 102 -0.16 -2.06 34.34
CA PRO A 102 0.56 -1.55 33.21
C PRO A 102 0.94 -2.77 32.35
N VAL A 103 0.30 -2.89 31.21
CA VAL A 103 0.69 -3.84 30.16
C VAL A 103 1.95 -3.24 29.57
N THR A 104 3.11 -3.69 30.04
CA THR A 104 4.29 -3.68 29.19
C THR A 104 3.84 -4.18 27.82
N LYS A 105 4.13 -3.40 26.78
CA LYS A 105 3.98 -3.82 25.39
C LYS A 105 4.67 -5.19 25.25
N GLN A 106 3.93 -6.26 25.49
CA GLN A 106 4.27 -7.52 24.88
C GLN A 106 3.70 -7.39 23.47
N ASP A 107 4.60 -7.17 22.57
CA ASP A 107 4.35 -7.34 21.15
C ASP A 107 3.59 -8.65 20.97
N GLU A 108 2.28 -8.56 20.64
CA GLU A 108 1.68 -9.69 19.93
C GLU A 108 2.62 -9.89 18.73
N PRO A 109 3.02 -11.12 18.42
CA PRO A 109 3.94 -11.32 17.32
C PRO A 109 3.26 -10.70 16.08
N SER A 110 3.71 -9.52 15.68
CA SER A 110 3.43 -9.01 14.34
C SER A 110 3.75 -10.18 13.43
N GLU A 111 2.82 -10.59 12.58
CA GLU A 111 3.11 -11.65 11.61
C GLU A 111 4.46 -11.30 11.02
N GLN A 112 5.47 -12.12 11.35
CA GLN A 112 6.84 -11.82 10.93
C GLN A 112 6.83 -11.79 9.43
N PHE A 113 7.22 -10.66 8.85
CA PHE A 113 7.36 -10.54 7.41
C PHE A 113 8.22 -11.69 6.89
N ALA A 114 7.64 -12.51 6.01
CA ALA A 114 8.34 -13.56 5.32
C ALA A 114 8.00 -13.51 3.83
N LEU A 115 9.02 -13.57 3.00
CA LEU A 115 8.81 -13.65 1.56
C LEU A 115 8.06 -14.95 1.20
N PRO A 116 7.08 -14.91 0.29
CA PRO A 116 6.47 -16.12 -0.25
C PRO A 116 7.52 -17.06 -0.84
N PRO A 117 7.35 -18.37 -0.68
CA PRO A 117 8.28 -19.34 -1.25
C PRO A 117 8.38 -19.15 -2.77
N ARG A 118 9.60 -19.15 -3.27
CA ARG A 118 9.89 -18.99 -4.69
C ARG A 118 9.56 -20.27 -5.45
N ASN A 119 8.89 -20.11 -6.60
CA ASN A 119 8.66 -21.23 -7.53
C ASN A 119 9.97 -21.73 -8.16
N ALA A 120 9.96 -22.96 -8.67
CA ALA A 120 11.11 -23.57 -9.34
C ALA A 120 11.55 -22.81 -10.59
N ASP A 121 10.62 -22.13 -11.26
CA ASP A 121 10.90 -21.23 -12.38
C ASP A 121 9.98 -20.00 -12.35
N ASP A 122 10.33 -18.98 -13.13
CA ASP A 122 9.62 -17.71 -13.18
C ASP A 122 8.84 -17.56 -14.52
N ARG A 123 8.48 -18.66 -15.20
CA ARG A 123 7.96 -18.62 -16.57
C ARG A 123 6.63 -17.89 -16.70
N ARG A 124 5.71 -18.07 -15.77
CA ARG A 124 4.39 -17.41 -15.80
C ARG A 124 4.51 -15.93 -15.58
N VAL A 125 5.28 -15.52 -14.59
CA VAL A 125 5.59 -14.10 -14.32
C VAL A 125 6.27 -13.47 -15.53
N PHE A 126 7.26 -14.14 -16.10
CA PHE A 126 7.92 -13.67 -17.33
C PHE A 126 6.92 -13.48 -18.48
N ALA A 127 6.09 -14.49 -18.77
CA ALA A 127 5.08 -14.45 -19.82
C ALA A 127 4.03 -13.35 -19.58
N TYR A 128 3.57 -13.22 -18.33
CA TYR A 128 2.60 -12.20 -17.93
C TYR A 128 3.15 -10.77 -18.17
N LEU A 129 4.36 -10.49 -17.72
CA LEU A 129 4.99 -9.18 -17.91
C LEU A 129 5.33 -8.90 -19.38
N ARG A 130 5.72 -9.94 -20.14
CA ARG A 130 5.88 -9.83 -21.61
C ARG A 130 4.58 -9.47 -22.31
N LYS A 131 3.45 -10.10 -21.92
CA LYS A 131 2.12 -9.76 -22.44
C LYS A 131 1.74 -8.31 -22.14
N ARG A 132 2.20 -7.77 -21.00
CA ARG A 132 2.04 -6.34 -20.66
C ARG A 132 3.02 -5.41 -21.39
N GLY A 133 3.80 -5.92 -22.31
CA GLY A 133 4.70 -5.13 -23.15
C GLY A 133 6.08 -4.88 -22.54
N ILE A 134 6.37 -5.32 -21.33
CA ILE A 134 7.67 -5.08 -20.69
C ILE A 134 8.79 -5.84 -21.43
N ALA A 135 9.93 -5.17 -21.66
CA ALA A 135 11.05 -5.77 -22.36
C ALA A 135 11.65 -6.95 -21.60
N ALA A 136 12.03 -8.02 -22.32
CA ALA A 136 12.62 -9.21 -21.71
C ALA A 136 13.87 -8.89 -20.88
N GLN A 137 14.69 -7.95 -21.36
CA GLN A 137 15.90 -7.52 -20.65
C GLN A 137 15.57 -6.88 -19.30
N VAL A 138 14.54 -6.02 -19.23
CA VAL A 138 14.09 -5.37 -17.99
C VAL A 138 13.58 -6.42 -17.00
N ILE A 139 12.73 -7.37 -17.47
CA ILE A 139 12.23 -8.45 -16.60
C ILE A 139 13.37 -9.27 -16.02
N ARG A 140 14.33 -9.71 -16.87
CA ARG A 140 15.48 -10.50 -16.42
C ARG A 140 16.37 -9.74 -15.44
N GLN A 141 16.54 -8.43 -15.62
CA GLN A 141 17.33 -7.62 -14.70
C GLN A 141 16.74 -7.65 -13.27
N PHE A 142 15.42 -7.47 -13.13
CA PHE A 142 14.76 -7.54 -11.83
C PHE A 142 14.71 -8.96 -11.26
N MET A 143 14.58 -9.99 -12.10
CA MET A 143 14.66 -11.39 -11.66
C MET A 143 16.06 -11.74 -11.16
N ASN A 144 17.10 -11.37 -11.90
CA ASN A 144 18.50 -11.63 -11.55
C ASN A 144 18.95 -10.91 -10.27
N SER A 145 18.40 -9.71 -10.00
CA SER A 145 18.64 -8.99 -8.74
C SER A 145 17.83 -9.57 -7.55
N GLY A 146 16.94 -10.53 -7.80
CA GLY A 146 16.05 -11.08 -6.78
C GLY A 146 14.96 -10.10 -6.32
N SER A 147 14.73 -9.02 -7.06
CA SER A 147 13.67 -8.06 -6.78
C SER A 147 12.32 -8.44 -7.39
N LEU A 148 12.31 -9.43 -8.27
CA LEU A 148 11.12 -9.99 -8.91
C LEU A 148 11.24 -11.49 -9.02
N TYR A 149 10.18 -12.21 -8.65
CA TYR A 149 10.10 -13.65 -8.84
C TYR A 149 8.65 -14.14 -8.85
N GLU A 150 8.44 -15.44 -9.14
CA GLU A 150 7.15 -16.13 -9.10
C GLU A 150 6.95 -16.83 -7.76
N ASP A 151 5.83 -16.60 -7.06
CA ASP A 151 5.51 -17.39 -5.87
C ASP A 151 5.06 -18.82 -6.23
N ALA A 152 5.44 -19.79 -5.37
CA ALA A 152 5.19 -21.20 -5.62
C ALA A 152 3.73 -21.62 -5.43
N VAL A 153 2.92 -20.85 -4.71
CA VAL A 153 1.56 -21.26 -4.31
C VAL A 153 0.51 -20.74 -5.30
N HIS A 154 0.57 -19.45 -5.62
CA HIS A 154 -0.43 -18.78 -6.44
C HIS A 154 0.10 -18.30 -7.80
N HIS A 155 1.40 -18.48 -8.04
CA HIS A 155 2.09 -18.01 -9.24
C HIS A 155 1.95 -16.49 -9.48
N ASN A 156 1.88 -15.72 -8.40
CA ASN A 156 1.87 -14.27 -8.50
C ASN A 156 3.26 -13.71 -8.83
N CYS A 157 3.31 -12.52 -9.42
CA CYS A 157 4.51 -11.70 -9.38
C CYS A 157 4.74 -11.24 -7.94
N VAL A 158 5.92 -11.48 -7.39
CA VAL A 158 6.39 -10.95 -6.11
C VAL A 158 7.38 -9.84 -6.39
N PHE A 159 7.03 -8.60 -6.06
CA PHE A 159 7.88 -7.42 -6.18
C PHE A 159 8.50 -7.11 -4.82
N VAL A 160 9.80 -7.34 -4.67
CA VAL A 160 10.51 -7.25 -3.39
C VAL A 160 11.10 -5.85 -3.20
N GLY A 161 10.72 -5.21 -2.09
CA GLY A 161 11.38 -4.01 -1.56
C GLY A 161 12.42 -4.39 -0.51
N ARG A 162 13.59 -3.74 -0.59
CA ARG A 162 14.73 -3.99 0.30
C ARG A 162 15.12 -2.71 1.03
N ASP A 163 15.53 -2.85 2.28
CA ASP A 163 16.11 -1.75 3.04
C ASP A 163 17.58 -1.45 2.59
N HIS A 164 18.20 -0.48 3.20
CA HIS A 164 19.58 -0.05 2.91
C HIS A 164 20.64 -1.13 3.19
N THR A 165 20.31 -2.14 3.98
CA THR A 165 21.19 -3.30 4.25
C THR A 165 21.03 -4.40 3.21
N GLY A 166 20.08 -4.26 2.28
CA GLY A 166 19.71 -5.27 1.28
C GLY A 166 18.72 -6.32 1.80
N GLN A 167 18.26 -6.21 3.06
CA GLN A 167 17.26 -7.12 3.61
C GLN A 167 15.88 -6.82 3.03
N ALA A 168 15.15 -7.87 2.62
CA ALA A 168 13.77 -7.74 2.19
C ALA A 168 12.88 -7.33 3.38
N ARG A 169 12.09 -6.26 3.19
CA ARG A 169 11.17 -5.71 4.18
C ARG A 169 9.75 -5.53 3.64
N TYR A 170 9.61 -5.56 2.35
CA TYR A 170 8.34 -5.38 1.65
C TYR A 170 8.22 -6.39 0.51
N ALA A 171 7.01 -6.86 0.25
CA ALA A 171 6.72 -7.60 -0.97
C ALA A 171 5.30 -7.30 -1.45
N GLY A 172 5.20 -6.71 -2.65
CA GLY A 172 3.94 -6.50 -3.36
C GLY A 172 3.60 -7.71 -4.23
N LEU A 173 2.34 -8.07 -4.29
CA LEU A 173 1.83 -9.21 -5.04
C LEU A 173 0.95 -8.78 -6.21
N ARG A 174 1.17 -9.38 -7.36
CA ARG A 174 0.30 -9.20 -8.53
C ARG A 174 -0.03 -10.54 -9.17
N GLY A 175 -1.33 -10.87 -9.23
CA GLY A 175 -1.81 -12.08 -9.88
C GLY A 175 -1.46 -12.12 -11.37
N THR A 176 -0.99 -13.26 -11.83
CA THR A 176 -0.70 -13.52 -13.25
C THR A 176 -1.94 -13.98 -14.02
N TYR A 177 -3.01 -14.33 -13.31
CA TYR A 177 -4.31 -14.70 -13.87
C TYR A 177 -5.31 -13.54 -13.71
N ASP A 178 -5.97 -13.18 -14.79
CA ASP A 178 -7.13 -12.30 -14.78
C ASP A 178 -8.38 -13.17 -14.79
N ARG A 179 -9.12 -13.21 -13.67
CA ARG A 179 -10.49 -13.69 -13.66
C ARG A 179 -11.39 -12.45 -13.83
N ASP A 180 -12.22 -12.45 -14.87
CA ASP A 180 -13.19 -11.38 -15.16
C ASP A 180 -12.57 -9.96 -15.23
N GLY A 181 -11.35 -9.84 -15.77
CA GLY A 181 -10.65 -8.56 -15.94
C GLY A 181 -10.08 -7.97 -14.64
N LYS A 182 -10.15 -8.69 -13.51
CA LYS A 182 -9.61 -8.25 -12.21
C LYS A 182 -8.53 -9.21 -11.73
N GLY A 183 -7.28 -8.87 -12.01
CA GLY A 183 -6.13 -9.57 -11.43
C GLY A 183 -5.95 -9.24 -9.95
N PHE A 184 -5.53 -10.23 -9.16
CA PHE A 184 -5.21 -10.05 -7.73
C PHE A 184 -4.13 -8.97 -7.54
N ARG A 185 -4.31 -8.15 -6.51
CA ARG A 185 -3.33 -7.17 -5.98
C ARG A 185 -3.34 -7.25 -4.47
N GLY A 186 -2.17 -7.22 -3.87
CA GLY A 186 -2.03 -7.21 -2.41
C GLY A 186 -0.59 -7.06 -2.01
N ASP A 187 -0.37 -7.05 -0.71
CA ASP A 187 0.97 -7.07 -0.12
C ASP A 187 1.09 -8.29 0.78
N VAL A 188 2.30 -8.75 0.96
CA VAL A 188 2.60 -9.81 1.93
C VAL A 188 2.39 -9.26 3.34
N SER A 189 1.74 -10.06 4.21
CA SER A 189 1.51 -9.67 5.61
C SER A 189 2.83 -9.34 6.32
N GLY A 190 2.81 -8.34 7.20
CA GLY A 190 4.02 -7.85 7.87
C GLY A 190 4.96 -7.00 7.00
N SER A 191 4.59 -6.68 5.75
CA SER A 191 5.36 -5.78 4.89
C SER A 191 5.50 -4.38 5.48
N ASP A 192 6.72 -3.86 5.49
CA ASP A 192 7.01 -2.47 5.87
C ASP A 192 6.63 -1.53 4.72
N LYS A 193 5.61 -0.70 4.94
CA LYS A 193 5.10 0.26 3.94
C LYS A 193 6.03 1.47 3.71
N ASP A 194 7.03 1.66 4.56
CA ASP A 194 8.09 2.65 4.35
C ASP A 194 9.18 2.15 3.37
N ILE A 195 9.03 0.93 2.87
CA ILE A 195 9.90 0.32 1.86
C ILE A 195 9.06 0.04 0.60
N GLY A 196 9.57 0.44 -0.55
CA GLY A 196 8.93 0.20 -1.85
C GLY A 196 9.78 -0.66 -2.78
N PHE A 197 9.22 -0.98 -3.94
CA PHE A 197 9.97 -1.59 -5.02
C PHE A 197 10.82 -0.51 -5.70
N ALA A 198 12.15 -0.66 -5.65
CA ALA A 198 13.04 0.41 -6.09
C ALA A 198 14.18 -0.10 -6.98
N ILE A 199 14.69 0.79 -7.81
CA ILE A 199 15.99 0.66 -8.46
C ILE A 199 17.02 1.29 -7.53
N PRO A 200 18.16 0.61 -7.26
CA PRO A 200 19.24 1.17 -6.47
C PRO A 200 19.69 2.53 -6.97
N CYS A 201 20.05 3.41 -6.05
CA CYS A 201 20.48 4.76 -6.38
C CYS A 201 21.84 4.78 -7.05
N ASP A 202 21.91 5.44 -8.21
CA ASP A 202 23.18 5.87 -8.77
C ASP A 202 23.68 7.08 -7.96
N PRO A 203 24.84 7.00 -7.31
CA PRO A 203 25.35 8.07 -6.45
C PRO A 203 25.67 9.38 -7.21
N VAL A 204 25.84 9.33 -8.53
CA VAL A 204 26.09 10.52 -9.35
C VAL A 204 24.82 11.29 -9.67
N SER A 205 23.67 10.62 -9.66
CA SER A 205 22.39 11.25 -10.00
C SER A 205 21.74 11.93 -8.80
N ASP A 206 21.30 13.16 -8.98
CA ASP A 206 20.59 13.97 -7.98
C ASP A 206 19.06 13.93 -8.09
N GLN A 207 18.51 13.03 -8.91
CA GLN A 207 17.08 12.93 -9.16
C GLN A 207 16.51 11.53 -8.86
N VAL A 208 15.24 11.47 -8.52
CA VAL A 208 14.47 10.21 -8.36
C VAL A 208 13.14 10.29 -9.10
N ARG A 209 12.76 9.19 -9.76
CA ARG A 209 11.42 9.02 -10.34
C ARG A 209 10.53 8.21 -9.42
N VAL A 210 9.30 8.68 -9.25
CA VAL A 210 8.32 8.09 -8.31
C VAL A 210 7.13 7.56 -9.08
N PHE A 211 6.85 6.27 -8.94
CA PHE A 211 5.74 5.56 -9.59
C PHE A 211 4.74 5.06 -8.56
N GLU A 212 3.48 4.86 -8.99
CA GLU A 212 2.48 4.25 -8.13
C GLU A 212 2.71 2.75 -7.98
N ALA A 213 3.02 2.04 -9.07
CA ALA A 213 3.18 0.59 -9.07
C ALA A 213 4.49 0.11 -9.74
N PRO A 214 5.00 -1.07 -9.32
CA PRO A 214 6.20 -1.69 -9.91
C PRO A 214 6.11 -1.90 -11.43
N ILE A 215 4.91 -2.24 -11.93
CA ILE A 215 4.71 -2.45 -13.37
C ILE A 215 4.88 -1.16 -14.16
N ASP A 216 4.50 0.00 -13.61
CA ASP A 216 4.68 1.30 -14.26
C ASP A 216 6.14 1.71 -14.30
N LEU A 217 6.88 1.48 -13.20
CA LEU A 217 8.32 1.65 -13.17
C LEU A 217 9.02 0.78 -14.24
N MET A 218 8.67 -0.50 -14.33
CA MET A 218 9.24 -1.41 -15.34
C MET A 218 8.85 -1.01 -16.76
N SER A 219 7.64 -0.47 -16.95
CA SER A 219 7.15 0.03 -18.25
C SER A 219 7.92 1.27 -18.69
N TYR A 220 8.12 2.20 -17.76
CA TYR A 220 8.95 3.38 -17.97
C TYR A 220 10.38 2.99 -18.37
N TYR A 221 11.00 2.05 -17.63
CA TYR A 221 12.32 1.53 -17.96
C TYR A 221 12.36 0.90 -19.36
N THR A 222 11.31 0.18 -19.75
CA THR A 222 11.20 -0.40 -21.10
C THR A 222 11.15 0.68 -22.19
N LEU A 223 10.43 1.79 -21.94
CA LEU A 223 10.27 2.90 -22.90
C LEU A 223 11.57 3.70 -23.08
N HIS A 224 12.27 3.93 -22.01
CA HIS A 224 13.44 4.83 -21.98
C HIS A 224 14.79 4.11 -22.00
N ARG A 225 14.79 2.77 -21.94
CA ARG A 225 15.97 1.88 -21.96
C ARG A 225 16.96 2.08 -20.82
N SER A 226 16.77 3.07 -20.02
CA SER A 226 17.49 3.28 -18.75
C SER A 226 16.58 3.98 -17.76
N CYS A 227 16.67 3.59 -16.53
CA CYS A 227 15.99 4.25 -15.42
C CYS A 227 16.87 4.04 -14.20
N CYS A 228 17.53 5.10 -13.77
CA CYS A 228 18.25 5.13 -12.51
C CYS A 228 17.41 5.86 -11.47
N ASN A 229 17.62 5.59 -10.19
CA ASN A 229 16.99 6.27 -9.09
C ASN A 229 15.46 6.32 -9.25
N ALA A 230 14.82 5.18 -9.09
CA ALA A 230 13.38 5.07 -9.20
C ALA A 230 12.80 4.28 -8.04
N VAL A 231 11.63 4.70 -7.57
CA VAL A 231 10.87 4.02 -6.52
C VAL A 231 9.40 3.92 -6.90
N ALA A 232 8.82 2.74 -6.75
CA ALA A 232 7.38 2.54 -6.79
C ALA A 232 6.85 2.49 -5.36
N LEU A 233 5.84 3.32 -5.07
CA LEU A 233 5.23 3.45 -3.75
C LEU A 233 4.43 2.21 -3.36
N CYS A 234 4.03 1.41 -4.37
CA CYS A 234 3.13 0.27 -4.22
C CYS A 234 1.76 0.67 -3.63
N GLY A 235 1.27 1.81 -4.09
CA GLY A 235 0.07 2.52 -3.66
C GLY A 235 0.30 4.03 -3.69
N LEU A 236 -0.42 4.78 -2.87
CA LEU A 236 -0.35 6.24 -2.84
C LEU A 236 0.32 6.81 -1.57
N TYR A 237 0.75 5.93 -0.64
CA TYR A 237 1.46 6.33 0.57
C TYR A 237 2.95 6.57 0.29
N ASP A 238 3.49 7.70 0.72
CA ASP A 238 4.83 8.16 0.36
C ASP A 238 5.97 7.66 1.25
N GLY A 239 5.71 6.71 2.14
CA GLY A 239 6.72 6.16 3.06
C GLY A 239 7.96 5.64 2.35
N ALA A 240 7.77 4.92 1.24
CA ALA A 240 8.86 4.41 0.41
C ALA A 240 9.73 5.52 -0.18
N LEU A 241 9.12 6.62 -0.68
CA LEU A 241 9.85 7.79 -1.15
C LEU A 241 10.63 8.46 -0.02
N ARG A 242 10.00 8.67 1.13
CA ARG A 242 10.63 9.28 2.30
C ARG A 242 11.87 8.49 2.74
N THR A 243 11.77 7.17 2.80
CA THR A 243 12.92 6.31 3.14
C THR A 243 13.98 6.32 2.06
N TYR A 244 13.59 6.32 0.79
CA TYR A 244 14.54 6.42 -0.33
C TYR A 244 15.35 7.72 -0.29
N LEU A 245 14.70 8.87 -0.04
CA LEU A 245 15.36 10.17 0.08
C LEU A 245 16.28 10.25 1.30
N ARG A 246 15.84 9.73 2.45
CA ARG A 246 16.67 9.67 3.66
C ARG A 246 17.97 8.89 3.46
N ASN A 247 17.91 7.81 2.70
CA ASN A 247 19.07 6.97 2.42
C ASN A 247 19.95 7.52 1.26
N ASN A 248 19.47 8.51 0.52
CA ASN A 248 20.15 9.10 -0.64
C ASN A 248 20.11 10.62 -0.58
N PRO A 249 20.86 11.27 0.36
CA PRO A 249 20.78 12.72 0.61
C PRO A 249 21.25 13.59 -0.54
N GLN A 250 21.96 13.03 -1.54
CA GLN A 250 22.37 13.74 -2.76
C GLN A 250 21.19 14.05 -3.68
N ILE A 251 20.04 13.39 -3.53
CA ILE A 251 18.84 13.66 -4.34
C ILE A 251 18.28 15.03 -3.98
N LYS A 252 18.09 15.85 -5.00
CA LYS A 252 17.52 17.20 -4.91
C LYS A 252 16.24 17.36 -5.73
N ARG A 253 16.06 16.50 -6.75
CA ARG A 253 14.94 16.57 -7.70
C ARG A 253 14.07 15.33 -7.61
N ILE A 254 12.77 15.53 -7.49
CA ILE A 254 11.77 14.47 -7.50
C ILE A 254 10.90 14.61 -8.73
N ILE A 255 10.79 13.55 -9.53
CA ILE A 255 9.99 13.50 -10.73
C ILE A 255 8.79 12.56 -10.47
N LEU A 256 7.61 13.11 -10.35
CA LEU A 256 6.38 12.35 -10.09
C LEU A 256 5.88 11.75 -11.41
N CYS A 257 5.80 10.42 -11.46
CA CYS A 257 5.36 9.62 -12.60
C CYS A 257 4.11 8.79 -12.21
N LEU A 258 3.21 9.37 -11.41
CA LEU A 258 2.02 8.70 -10.87
C LEU A 258 0.93 8.54 -11.94
N ASP A 259 -0.08 7.72 -11.62
CA ASP A 259 -1.21 7.46 -12.51
C ASP A 259 -2.02 8.74 -12.82
N MET A 260 -2.66 8.77 -13.98
CA MET A 260 -3.43 9.91 -14.47
C MET A 260 -4.88 9.90 -14.02
N ASP A 261 -5.28 8.93 -13.19
CA ASP A 261 -6.59 8.91 -12.57
C ASP A 261 -6.70 9.97 -11.43
N GLN A 262 -7.91 10.20 -10.96
CA GLN A 262 -8.14 11.24 -9.96
C GLN A 262 -7.31 11.00 -8.68
N PRO A 263 -7.27 9.80 -8.06
CA PRO A 263 -6.46 9.57 -6.86
C PRO A 263 -4.96 9.81 -7.08
N GLY A 264 -4.42 9.36 -8.22
CA GLY A 264 -3.01 9.57 -8.57
C GLY A 264 -2.65 11.04 -8.75
N GLN A 265 -3.54 11.85 -9.36
CA GLN A 265 -3.31 13.28 -9.56
C GLN A 265 -3.47 14.09 -8.26
N GLU A 266 -4.44 13.74 -7.41
CA GLU A 266 -4.58 14.35 -6.08
C GLU A 266 -3.33 14.08 -5.22
N THR A 267 -2.83 12.84 -5.26
CA THR A 267 -1.59 12.48 -4.56
C THR A 267 -0.39 13.21 -5.14
N ALA A 268 -0.28 13.33 -6.45
CA ALA A 268 0.81 14.09 -7.07
C ALA A 268 0.86 15.54 -6.60
N GLU A 269 -0.30 16.19 -6.46
CA GLU A 269 -0.38 17.57 -5.96
C GLU A 269 -0.02 17.67 -4.47
N GLN A 270 -0.48 16.71 -3.65
CA GLN A 270 -0.11 16.64 -2.24
C GLN A 270 1.41 16.44 -2.05
N LEU A 271 2.01 15.53 -2.82
CA LEU A 271 3.45 15.27 -2.76
C LEU A 271 4.25 16.47 -3.26
N ARG A 272 3.79 17.14 -4.33
CA ARG A 272 4.41 18.36 -4.84
C ARG A 272 4.50 19.42 -3.74
N LYS A 273 3.40 19.73 -3.07
CA LYS A 273 3.35 20.71 -1.99
C LYS A 273 4.29 20.30 -0.84
N LYS A 274 4.13 19.06 -0.35
CA LYS A 274 4.89 18.54 0.79
C LYS A 274 6.41 18.60 0.57
N TYR A 275 6.88 18.10 -0.57
CA TYR A 275 8.32 18.00 -0.83
C TYR A 275 8.93 19.33 -1.30
N ALA A 276 8.16 20.22 -1.92
CA ALA A 276 8.59 21.59 -2.18
C ALA A 276 8.86 22.36 -0.87
N GLU A 277 7.99 22.23 0.12
CA GLU A 277 8.19 22.81 1.46
C GLU A 277 9.44 22.24 2.18
N LEU A 278 9.84 21.01 1.83
CA LEU A 278 11.07 20.39 2.32
C LEU A 278 12.33 20.75 1.50
N GLY A 279 12.19 21.63 0.49
CA GLY A 279 13.30 22.15 -0.31
C GLY A 279 13.70 21.29 -1.50
N TYR A 280 12.89 20.32 -1.93
CA TYR A 280 13.12 19.57 -3.16
C TYR A 280 12.56 20.30 -4.37
N GLU A 281 13.23 20.16 -5.50
CA GLU A 281 12.69 20.55 -6.81
C GLU A 281 11.76 19.46 -7.32
N ILE A 282 10.50 19.81 -7.58
CA ILE A 282 9.46 18.83 -7.96
C ILE A 282 9.00 19.09 -9.39
N SER A 283 9.04 18.05 -10.20
CA SER A 283 8.44 18.04 -11.54
C SER A 283 7.51 16.83 -11.71
N GLN A 284 6.72 16.84 -12.76
CA GLN A 284 5.85 15.72 -13.11
C GLN A 284 6.13 15.29 -14.54
N GLU A 285 6.25 13.99 -14.74
CA GLU A 285 6.34 13.36 -16.05
C GLU A 285 5.11 12.49 -16.27
N LYS A 286 4.45 12.65 -17.41
CA LYS A 286 3.16 12.01 -17.71
C LYS A 286 3.27 11.11 -18.93
N PRO A 287 2.58 9.96 -18.97
CA PRO A 287 2.45 9.18 -20.18
C PRO A 287 1.70 10.01 -21.26
N ARG A 288 2.16 9.94 -22.50
CA ARG A 288 1.54 10.71 -23.62
C ARG A 288 0.12 10.24 -23.95
N SER A 289 -0.25 9.04 -23.55
CA SER A 289 -1.61 8.48 -23.69
C SER A 289 -1.82 7.36 -22.67
N GLY A 290 -3.09 7.12 -22.30
CA GLY A 290 -3.43 6.14 -21.28
C GLY A 290 -3.44 6.73 -19.89
N LYS A 291 -3.87 5.92 -18.93
CA LYS A 291 -4.00 6.34 -17.52
C LYS A 291 -2.71 6.11 -16.73
N ASP A 292 -1.85 5.19 -17.18
CA ASP A 292 -0.60 4.80 -16.51
C ASP A 292 0.49 4.49 -17.55
N TRP A 293 1.72 4.29 -17.09
CA TRP A 293 2.87 4.01 -17.95
C TRP A 293 2.78 2.65 -18.65
N ASN A 294 2.11 1.68 -18.04
CA ASN A 294 1.92 0.38 -18.66
C ASN A 294 0.92 0.44 -19.82
N GLU A 295 -0.18 1.13 -19.64
CA GLU A 295 -1.15 1.34 -20.73
C GLU A 295 -0.52 2.11 -21.91
N TYR A 296 0.28 3.15 -21.61
CA TYR A 296 1.04 3.87 -22.64
C TYR A 296 2.01 2.95 -23.39
N LEU A 297 2.76 2.11 -22.69
CA LEU A 297 3.67 1.15 -23.30
C LEU A 297 2.92 0.16 -24.21
N GLN A 298 1.78 -0.36 -23.77
CA GLN A 298 0.97 -1.31 -24.55
C GLN A 298 0.40 -0.65 -25.82
N LYS A 299 -0.15 0.56 -25.71
CA LYS A 299 -0.65 1.32 -26.88
C LYS A 299 0.45 1.60 -27.91
N ARG A 300 1.65 1.90 -27.47
CA ARG A 300 2.79 2.15 -28.33
C ARG A 300 3.29 0.91 -29.09
N LYS A 301 3.05 -0.30 -28.53
CA LYS A 301 3.43 -1.58 -29.16
C LYS A 301 2.31 -2.22 -29.96
N ALA A 302 1.07 -1.77 -29.80
CA ALA A 302 -0.01 -2.25 -30.65
C ALA A 302 0.30 -1.85 -32.11
N PRO A 303 0.26 -2.79 -33.08
CA PRO A 303 0.37 -2.42 -34.47
C PRO A 303 -0.77 -1.43 -34.81
N GLU A 304 -0.47 -0.34 -35.50
CA GLU A 304 -1.52 0.51 -36.09
C GLU A 304 -2.42 -0.41 -36.89
N ARG A 305 -3.63 -0.67 -36.39
CA ARG A 305 -4.65 -1.34 -37.19
C ARG A 305 -4.94 -0.38 -38.33
N GLY A 306 -4.48 -0.72 -39.53
CA GLY A 306 -4.66 0.06 -40.73
C GLY A 306 -6.13 0.51 -40.87
N ARG A 307 -6.29 1.78 -41.14
CA ARG A 307 -7.54 2.37 -41.60
C ARG A 307 -7.89 1.87 -42.98
#